data_d2ac79b2d00d62bcefa7c0b46f111311
#
_entry.id   d2ac79b2d00d62bcefa7c0b46f111311
#
_cell.length_a   1.000
_cell.length_b   1.000
_cell.length_c   1.000
_cell.angle_alpha   90.00
_cell.angle_beta   90.00
_cell.angle_gamma   90.00
#
_symmetry.space_group_name_H-M   'P 1'
#
loop_
_entity.id
_entity.type
_entity.pdbx_description
1 polymer ?
#
loop_
_entity_poly.entity_id
_entity_poly.type
_entity_poly.pdbx_seq_one_letter_code
_entity_poly.pdbx_strand_id
1 'polypeptide(L)'
;MTVDRRTVLKGLAAGLIATGVPANAVATEEDPRLDGSFRIWDAHSHLGSLPGNTPEERMAVLVRHMDRLGIERLILSQGYEEYVSHATPDQIRIENNRVMRAVKHFPDRAYGSLYLNPENGKFCLEEFDRCIRNGPMVCIGEIQTDVLCSSAALDPIVEQAISMNVPILQHTWIKTWANQPGESTPYDVVELAKRHPNANIICGHTGGTWELGIRIIRATKNVYADLAGSDPTSGFTEMAVRELGAERVIYGSDVGGRSFASQVAKVLGAEISDGDKKLILGGNMRRLLQPVLQAKGLAS
;
A
#
# COMPACT_ATOMS: atom_id res chain seq x y z
N MET A 1 8.34 48.38 -24.53
CA MET A 1 7.05 47.97 -25.15
C MET A 1 6.52 46.77 -24.38
N THR A 2 5.57 47.01 -23.51
CA THR A 2 4.88 45.93 -22.75
C THR A 2 3.76 45.38 -23.62
N VAL A 3 3.89 44.16 -24.06
CA VAL A 3 2.85 43.45 -24.80
C VAL A 3 1.76 43.00 -23.85
N ASP A 4 0.56 43.57 -24.00
CA ASP A 4 -0.60 43.22 -23.16
C ASP A 4 -1.03 41.79 -23.42
N ARG A 5 -1.09 40.97 -22.33
CA ARG A 5 -1.51 39.55 -22.37
C ARG A 5 -2.90 39.32 -22.95
N ARG A 6 -3.78 40.32 -22.93
CA ARG A 6 -5.14 40.24 -23.54
C ARG A 6 -5.12 40.28 -25.06
N THR A 7 -4.10 40.87 -25.65
CA THR A 7 -3.95 40.96 -27.11
C THR A 7 -3.45 39.64 -27.70
N VAL A 8 -2.64 38.89 -26.98
CA VAL A 8 -2.12 37.56 -27.39
C VAL A 8 -3.24 36.51 -27.45
N LEU A 9 -4.18 36.55 -26.51
CA LEU A 9 -5.30 35.60 -26.45
C LEU A 9 -6.35 35.85 -27.54
N LYS A 10 -6.49 37.08 -28.06
CA LYS A 10 -7.41 37.40 -29.16
C LYS A 10 -6.86 36.98 -30.52
N GLY A 11 -5.55 36.87 -30.69
CA GLY A 11 -4.91 36.42 -31.93
C GLY A 11 -4.99 34.92 -32.19
N LEU A 12 -5.19 34.11 -31.13
CA LEU A 12 -5.27 32.63 -31.22
C LEU A 12 -6.69 32.13 -31.56
N ALA A 13 -7.73 32.97 -31.43
CA ALA A 13 -9.12 32.59 -31.70
C ALA A 13 -9.54 32.75 -33.20
N ALA A 14 -8.69 33.32 -34.04
CA ALA A 14 -9.05 33.62 -35.43
C ALA A 14 -8.42 32.71 -36.49
N GLY A 15 -7.74 31.64 -36.08
CA GLY A 15 -6.97 30.75 -36.97
C GLY A 15 -7.47 29.30 -37.11
N LEU A 16 -8.61 28.95 -36.55
CA LEU A 16 -9.23 27.63 -36.72
C LEU A 16 -10.30 27.69 -37.81
N ILE A 17 -9.84 27.79 -39.07
CA ILE A 17 -10.71 27.50 -40.24
C ILE A 17 -10.80 25.97 -40.34
N ALA A 18 -12.03 25.51 -40.23
CA ALA A 18 -12.55 24.18 -40.39
C ALA A 18 -11.86 23.40 -41.52
N THR A 19 -11.04 22.43 -41.17
CA THR A 19 -11.00 21.20 -41.95
C THR A 19 -12.01 20.27 -41.29
N GLY A 20 -13.08 19.93 -42.00
CA GLY A 20 -14.16 19.08 -41.54
C GLY A 20 -13.61 17.66 -41.23
N VAL A 21 -13.15 17.48 -40.03
CA VAL A 21 -13.18 16.17 -39.40
C VAL A 21 -14.63 16.01 -38.96
N PRO A 22 -15.39 15.03 -39.46
CA PRO A 22 -16.71 14.76 -38.93
C PRO A 22 -16.51 14.59 -37.42
N ALA A 23 -17.31 15.30 -36.63
CA ALA A 23 -17.52 14.97 -35.26
C ALA A 23 -18.21 13.58 -35.22
N ASN A 24 -17.48 12.56 -35.61
CA ASN A 24 -17.80 11.24 -35.17
C ASN A 24 -17.82 11.36 -33.65
N ALA A 25 -18.98 11.22 -33.07
CA ALA A 25 -19.17 10.99 -31.70
C ALA A 25 -18.02 10.04 -31.28
N VAL A 26 -17.03 10.58 -30.56
CA VAL A 26 -16.22 9.78 -29.71
C VAL A 26 -17.28 9.18 -28.80
N ALA A 27 -17.73 7.97 -29.13
CA ALA A 27 -18.43 7.15 -28.19
C ALA A 27 -17.49 7.23 -26.95
N THR A 28 -17.98 7.80 -25.89
CA THR A 28 -17.38 7.62 -24.58
C THR A 28 -17.55 6.12 -24.34
N GLU A 29 -16.64 5.30 -24.89
CA GLU A 29 -16.40 3.99 -24.32
C GLU A 29 -16.09 4.31 -22.87
N GLU A 30 -17.03 3.98 -21.99
CA GLU A 30 -16.79 4.01 -20.56
C GLU A 30 -15.49 3.26 -20.37
N ASP A 31 -14.49 3.90 -19.77
CA ASP A 31 -13.17 3.30 -19.59
C ASP A 31 -13.36 1.99 -18.83
N PRO A 32 -13.24 0.81 -19.47
CA PRO A 32 -13.58 -0.48 -18.87
C PRO A 32 -12.75 -0.77 -17.61
N ARG A 33 -11.74 0.05 -17.35
CA ARG A 33 -10.85 -0.07 -16.19
C ARG A 33 -11.46 0.41 -14.87
N LEU A 34 -12.55 1.19 -14.92
CA LEU A 34 -13.29 1.65 -13.73
C LEU A 34 -14.69 1.02 -13.60
N ASP A 35 -15.04 0.11 -14.51
CA ASP A 35 -16.36 -0.56 -14.58
C ASP A 35 -16.48 -1.79 -13.66
N GLY A 36 -15.50 -2.01 -12.75
CA GLY A 36 -15.43 -3.20 -11.90
C GLY A 36 -14.72 -4.39 -12.53
N SER A 37 -14.10 -4.23 -13.72
CA SER A 37 -13.30 -5.30 -14.36
C SER A 37 -12.08 -5.71 -13.54
N PHE A 38 -11.62 -4.84 -12.64
CA PHE A 38 -10.55 -5.11 -11.68
C PHE A 38 -11.10 -5.21 -10.26
N ARG A 39 -10.83 -6.31 -9.58
CA ARG A 39 -11.05 -6.45 -8.13
C ARG A 39 -9.88 -5.82 -7.40
N ILE A 40 -9.99 -4.52 -7.07
CA ILE A 40 -8.90 -3.74 -6.49
C ILE A 40 -8.84 -3.94 -4.98
N TRP A 41 -7.72 -4.48 -4.50
CA TRP A 41 -7.38 -4.56 -3.08
C TRP A 41 -6.16 -3.70 -2.80
N ASP A 42 -6.32 -2.75 -1.88
CA ASP A 42 -5.25 -1.85 -1.46
C ASP A 42 -4.51 -2.47 -0.27
N ALA A 43 -3.24 -2.79 -0.45
CA ALA A 43 -2.43 -3.48 0.54
C ALA A 43 -1.83 -2.56 1.60
N HIS A 44 -1.91 -1.23 1.42
CA HIS A 44 -1.25 -0.25 2.25
C HIS A 44 -2.13 0.99 2.46
N SER A 45 -2.84 1.04 3.57
CA SER A 45 -3.79 2.10 3.86
C SER A 45 -3.86 2.43 5.36
N HIS A 46 -4.20 3.68 5.69
CA HIS A 46 -4.24 4.20 7.05
C HIS A 46 -5.51 5.02 7.33
N LEU A 47 -5.88 5.12 8.61
CA LEU A 47 -7.00 5.98 9.07
C LEU A 47 -6.56 7.42 9.35
N GLY A 48 -5.26 7.71 9.33
CA GLY A 48 -4.72 9.02 9.68
C GLY A 48 -5.14 10.13 8.71
N SER A 49 -5.10 11.37 9.21
CA SER A 49 -5.36 12.61 8.43
C SER A 49 -6.73 12.68 7.75
N LEU A 50 -7.68 11.81 8.12
CA LEU A 50 -9.02 11.77 7.57
C LEU A 50 -10.02 12.51 8.48
N PRO A 51 -11.07 13.13 7.92
CA PRO A 51 -12.14 13.71 8.72
C PRO A 51 -12.88 12.64 9.53
N GLY A 52 -13.14 12.94 10.79
CA GLY A 52 -13.87 12.06 11.72
C GLY A 52 -13.20 11.99 13.09
N ASN A 53 -14.00 11.79 14.12
CA ASN A 53 -13.57 11.71 15.52
C ASN A 53 -13.38 10.26 15.98
N THR A 54 -13.89 9.30 15.21
CA THR A 54 -13.84 7.87 15.51
C THR A 54 -13.25 7.07 14.33
N PRO A 55 -12.68 5.89 14.59
CA PRO A 55 -12.19 5.02 13.51
C PRO A 55 -13.29 4.65 12.50
N GLU A 56 -14.53 4.47 12.97
CA GLU A 56 -15.68 4.16 12.14
C GLU A 56 -16.06 5.30 11.20
N GLU A 57 -16.04 6.55 11.71
CA GLU A 57 -16.30 7.73 10.88
C GLU A 57 -15.23 7.92 9.81
N ARG A 58 -13.96 7.75 10.17
CA ARG A 58 -12.84 7.83 9.23
C ARG A 58 -12.90 6.73 8.18
N MET A 59 -13.19 5.50 8.59
CA MET A 59 -13.37 4.40 7.65
C MET A 59 -14.56 4.66 6.70
N ALA A 60 -15.65 5.27 7.15
CA ALA A 60 -16.75 5.68 6.29
C ALA A 60 -16.32 6.70 5.22
N VAL A 61 -15.36 7.58 5.53
CA VAL A 61 -14.76 8.47 4.53
C VAL A 61 -13.99 7.66 3.47
N LEU A 62 -13.16 6.72 3.90
CA LEU A 62 -12.43 5.84 2.98
C LEU A 62 -13.38 5.06 2.07
N VAL A 63 -14.43 4.45 2.62
CA VAL A 63 -15.42 3.68 1.86
C VAL A 63 -16.05 4.52 0.75
N ARG A 64 -16.43 5.78 1.03
CA ARG A 64 -16.98 6.67 -0.02
C ARG A 64 -15.97 6.93 -1.15
N HIS A 65 -14.68 7.02 -0.85
CA HIS A 65 -13.63 7.19 -1.88
C HIS A 65 -13.37 5.88 -2.62
N MET A 66 -13.38 4.75 -1.92
CA MET A 66 -13.27 3.42 -2.51
C MET A 66 -14.37 3.17 -3.54
N ASP A 67 -15.63 3.51 -3.18
CA ASP A 67 -16.79 3.33 -4.07
C ASP A 67 -16.66 4.11 -5.37
N ARG A 68 -16.09 5.32 -5.33
CA ARG A 68 -15.84 6.15 -6.52
C ARG A 68 -14.76 5.58 -7.45
N LEU A 69 -13.84 4.79 -6.91
CA LEU A 69 -12.65 4.30 -7.61
C LEU A 69 -12.67 2.78 -7.84
N GLY A 70 -13.79 2.13 -7.51
CA GLY A 70 -13.91 0.69 -7.66
C GLY A 70 -12.99 -0.13 -6.75
N ILE A 71 -12.51 0.46 -5.64
CA ILE A 71 -11.68 -0.25 -4.67
C ILE A 71 -12.58 -1.13 -3.80
N GLU A 72 -12.36 -2.44 -3.88
CA GLU A 72 -13.18 -3.42 -3.19
C GLU A 72 -12.81 -3.50 -1.70
N ARG A 73 -11.52 -3.58 -1.38
CA ARG A 73 -11.05 -3.86 -0.01
C ARG A 73 -9.73 -3.16 0.32
N LEU A 74 -9.55 -2.83 1.59
CA LEU A 74 -8.32 -2.30 2.15
C LEU A 74 -7.67 -3.29 3.10
N ILE A 75 -6.33 -3.28 3.17
CA ILE A 75 -5.56 -3.78 4.31
C ILE A 75 -5.20 -2.56 5.16
N LEU A 76 -5.91 -2.42 6.26
CA LEU A 76 -5.90 -1.22 7.08
C LEU A 76 -4.88 -1.33 8.20
N SER A 77 -3.90 -0.44 8.20
CA SER A 77 -2.86 -0.31 9.22
C SER A 77 -3.23 0.77 10.26
N GLN A 78 -2.33 1.06 11.20
CA GLN A 78 -2.47 2.05 12.26
C GLN A 78 -2.96 3.42 11.76
N GLY A 79 -3.50 4.20 12.68
CA GLY A 79 -4.19 5.44 12.37
C GLY A 79 -3.35 6.71 12.33
N TYR A 80 -2.06 6.68 12.58
CA TYR A 80 -1.14 7.83 12.72
C TYR A 80 -1.38 8.78 13.91
N GLU A 81 -2.38 8.55 14.75
CA GLU A 81 -2.64 9.46 15.87
C GLU A 81 -1.67 9.26 17.01
N GLU A 82 -1.32 8.00 17.28
CA GLU A 82 -0.34 7.61 18.28
C GLU A 82 0.95 7.08 17.62
N TYR A 83 1.16 7.44 16.33
CA TYR A 83 2.37 7.03 15.66
C TYR A 83 3.59 7.69 16.28
N VAL A 84 4.44 6.88 16.86
CA VAL A 84 5.76 7.26 17.36
C VAL A 84 6.74 6.13 17.04
N SER A 85 7.98 6.46 16.68
CA SER A 85 8.99 5.46 16.31
C SER A 85 9.29 4.46 17.43
N HIS A 86 9.15 4.87 18.71
CA HIS A 86 9.31 4.04 19.91
C HIS A 86 7.99 3.83 20.65
N ALA A 87 6.97 3.39 19.94
CA ALA A 87 5.65 3.18 20.51
C ALA A 87 5.69 2.19 21.68
N THR A 88 5.10 2.60 22.81
CA THR A 88 4.93 1.76 23.99
C THR A 88 3.85 0.69 23.76
N PRO A 89 3.80 -0.37 24.59
CA PRO A 89 2.74 -1.37 24.56
C PRO A 89 1.31 -0.78 24.55
N ASP A 90 1.07 0.24 25.36
CA ASP A 90 -0.26 0.87 25.46
C ASP A 90 -0.61 1.63 24.17
N GLN A 91 0.33 2.38 23.60
CA GLN A 91 0.14 3.10 22.33
C GLN A 91 -0.14 2.10 21.19
N ILE A 92 0.65 1.03 21.09
CA ILE A 92 0.44 -0.05 20.12
C ILE A 92 -0.97 -0.65 20.26
N ARG A 93 -1.39 -0.93 21.51
CA ARG A 93 -2.71 -1.49 21.77
C ARG A 93 -3.84 -0.55 21.39
N ILE A 94 -3.69 0.75 21.63
CA ILE A 94 -4.64 1.77 21.21
C ILE A 94 -4.80 1.75 19.69
N GLU A 95 -3.70 1.80 18.94
CA GLU A 95 -3.73 1.82 17.47
C GLU A 95 -4.34 0.53 16.89
N ASN A 96 -3.93 -0.62 17.39
CA ASN A 96 -4.49 -1.90 16.96
C ASN A 96 -6.01 -2.00 17.26
N ASN A 97 -6.45 -1.48 18.41
CA ASN A 97 -7.87 -1.44 18.75
C ASN A 97 -8.67 -0.51 17.80
N ARG A 98 -8.10 0.62 17.37
CA ARG A 98 -8.71 1.51 16.37
C ARG A 98 -8.93 0.79 15.05
N VAL A 99 -7.90 0.08 14.56
CA VAL A 99 -8.00 -0.73 13.34
C VAL A 99 -9.08 -1.81 13.48
N MET A 100 -9.08 -2.56 14.59
CA MET A 100 -10.08 -3.62 14.83
C MET A 100 -11.52 -3.07 14.86
N ARG A 101 -11.73 -1.88 15.44
CA ARG A 101 -13.05 -1.22 15.45
C ARG A 101 -13.52 -0.85 14.04
N ALA A 102 -12.64 -0.24 13.24
CA ALA A 102 -12.94 0.12 11.86
C ALA A 102 -13.29 -1.11 11.01
N VAL A 103 -12.48 -2.17 11.09
CA VAL A 103 -12.69 -3.44 10.38
C VAL A 103 -14.00 -4.12 10.83
N LYS A 104 -14.28 -4.15 12.14
CA LYS A 104 -15.52 -4.73 12.65
C LYS A 104 -16.76 -4.00 12.14
N HIS A 105 -16.67 -2.69 11.94
CA HIS A 105 -17.79 -1.88 11.43
C HIS A 105 -17.98 -2.03 9.90
N PHE A 106 -16.90 -2.31 9.17
CA PHE A 106 -16.91 -2.50 7.71
C PHE A 106 -16.25 -3.83 7.31
N PRO A 107 -16.78 -5.00 7.72
CA PRO A 107 -16.11 -6.30 7.57
C PRO A 107 -15.92 -6.72 6.12
N ASP A 108 -16.76 -6.24 5.21
CA ASP A 108 -16.67 -6.55 3.77
C ASP A 108 -15.75 -5.58 3.00
N ARG A 109 -15.25 -4.53 3.66
CA ARG A 109 -14.47 -3.47 3.01
C ARG A 109 -13.03 -3.37 3.50
N ALA A 110 -12.68 -3.99 4.61
CA ALA A 110 -11.31 -3.97 5.13
C ALA A 110 -10.93 -5.24 5.88
N TYR A 111 -9.64 -5.55 5.83
CA TYR A 111 -8.95 -6.41 6.78
C TYR A 111 -7.96 -5.58 7.58
N GLY A 112 -7.68 -6.00 8.81
CA GLY A 112 -6.74 -5.32 9.68
C GLY A 112 -5.30 -5.83 9.52
N SER A 113 -4.36 -4.92 9.66
CA SER A 113 -2.93 -5.18 9.78
C SER A 113 -2.46 -4.81 11.18
N LEU A 114 -1.62 -5.64 11.78
CA LEU A 114 -1.13 -5.53 13.15
C LEU A 114 0.10 -4.61 13.20
N TYR A 115 -0.01 -3.48 13.90
CA TYR A 115 1.14 -2.63 14.22
C TYR A 115 1.92 -3.15 15.42
N LEU A 116 3.25 -3.23 15.30
CA LEU A 116 4.17 -3.67 16.35
C LEU A 116 5.44 -2.80 16.37
N ASN A 117 6.05 -2.69 17.55
CA ASN A 117 7.43 -2.23 17.70
C ASN A 117 8.27 -3.35 18.30
N PRO A 118 9.26 -3.89 17.57
CA PRO A 118 10.07 -5.04 17.99
C PRO A 118 10.80 -4.87 19.33
N GLU A 119 11.07 -3.63 19.78
CA GLU A 119 11.67 -3.37 21.08
C GLU A 119 10.83 -3.89 22.26
N ASN A 120 9.52 -4.03 22.06
CA ASN A 120 8.62 -4.51 23.10
C ASN A 120 8.63 -6.05 23.27
N GLY A 121 9.50 -6.78 22.56
CA GLY A 121 9.81 -8.18 22.79
C GLY A 121 8.58 -9.08 22.99
N LYS A 122 8.43 -9.62 24.23
CA LYS A 122 7.34 -10.53 24.58
C LYS A 122 5.95 -9.96 24.31
N PHE A 123 5.73 -8.65 24.54
CA PHE A 123 4.45 -8.00 24.25
C PHE A 123 4.05 -8.13 22.78
N CYS A 124 5.00 -8.07 21.85
CA CYS A 124 4.71 -8.23 20.42
C CYS A 124 4.10 -9.60 20.11
N LEU A 125 4.58 -10.65 20.76
CA LEU A 125 4.06 -12.02 20.58
C LEU A 125 2.67 -12.17 21.21
N GLU A 126 2.44 -11.58 22.38
CA GLU A 126 1.13 -11.55 23.03
C GLU A 126 0.10 -10.77 22.20
N GLU A 127 0.53 -9.65 21.61
CA GLU A 127 -0.32 -8.82 20.75
C GLU A 127 -0.59 -9.49 19.39
N PHE A 128 0.39 -10.22 18.83
CA PHE A 128 0.19 -11.08 17.68
C PHE A 128 -0.88 -12.14 17.96
N ASP A 129 -0.79 -12.82 19.08
CA ASP A 129 -1.80 -13.81 19.47
C ASP A 129 -3.17 -13.18 19.65
N ARG A 130 -3.25 -12.00 20.26
CA ARG A 130 -4.52 -11.29 20.48
C ARG A 130 -5.16 -10.82 19.17
N CYS A 131 -4.40 -10.21 18.28
CA CYS A 131 -4.92 -9.53 17.09
C CYS A 131 -4.99 -10.42 15.87
N ILE A 132 -4.04 -11.34 15.71
CA ILE A 132 -3.97 -12.25 14.55
C ILE A 132 -4.47 -13.63 14.91
N ARG A 133 -3.81 -14.38 15.82
CA ARG A 133 -4.17 -15.77 16.09
C ARG A 133 -5.62 -15.92 16.58
N ASN A 134 -6.03 -15.09 17.53
CA ASN A 134 -7.36 -15.12 18.16
C ASN A 134 -8.25 -13.93 17.73
N GLY A 135 -7.74 -13.02 16.91
CA GLY A 135 -8.40 -11.79 16.49
C GLY A 135 -8.66 -11.73 14.99
N PRO A 136 -9.16 -10.60 14.48
CA PRO A 136 -9.62 -10.46 13.10
C PRO A 136 -8.52 -10.03 12.10
N MET A 137 -7.29 -9.73 12.55
CA MET A 137 -6.25 -9.21 11.67
C MET A 137 -5.59 -10.33 10.86
N VAL A 138 -5.07 -9.98 9.67
CA VAL A 138 -4.56 -10.94 8.67
C VAL A 138 -3.19 -10.57 8.10
N CYS A 139 -2.65 -9.43 8.49
CA CYS A 139 -1.36 -8.91 8.03
C CYS A 139 -0.61 -8.31 9.23
N ILE A 140 0.71 -8.16 9.13
CA ILE A 140 1.52 -7.38 10.06
C ILE A 140 2.01 -6.12 9.36
N GLY A 141 2.02 -4.99 10.06
CA GLY A 141 2.55 -3.71 9.57
C GLY A 141 1.44 -2.66 9.36
N GLU A 142 1.76 -1.52 8.85
CA GLU A 142 3.10 -1.15 8.44
C GLU A 142 4.02 -1.11 9.66
N ILE A 143 5.15 -1.85 9.63
CA ILE A 143 6.17 -1.75 10.68
C ILE A 143 7.04 -0.54 10.33
N GLN A 144 6.89 0.52 11.08
CA GLN A 144 7.71 1.72 11.00
C GLN A 144 8.12 2.11 12.43
N THR A 145 9.37 1.87 12.78
CA THR A 145 9.92 2.04 14.12
C THR A 145 11.36 2.54 14.03
N ASP A 146 11.98 2.83 15.17
CA ASP A 146 13.40 3.15 15.29
C ASP A 146 14.32 1.92 15.36
N VAL A 147 13.76 0.73 15.08
CA VAL A 147 14.51 -0.52 14.95
C VAL A 147 14.58 -0.93 13.49
N LEU A 148 15.79 -1.04 12.95
CA LEU A 148 15.99 -1.57 11.61
C LEU A 148 15.39 -2.99 11.49
N CYS A 149 14.68 -3.26 10.41
CA CYS A 149 14.12 -4.59 10.19
C CYS A 149 15.18 -5.68 9.97
N SER A 150 16.41 -5.31 9.67
CA SER A 150 17.57 -6.21 9.68
C SER A 150 17.98 -6.67 11.09
N SER A 151 17.46 -6.03 12.15
CA SER A 151 17.73 -6.45 13.55
C SER A 151 17.12 -7.81 13.87
N ALA A 152 17.83 -8.62 14.66
CA ALA A 152 17.31 -9.89 15.20
C ALA A 152 16.08 -9.72 16.14
N ALA A 153 15.78 -8.50 16.58
CA ALA A 153 14.59 -8.21 17.37
C ALA A 153 13.28 -8.52 16.61
N LEU A 154 13.30 -8.52 15.25
CA LEU A 154 12.16 -8.91 14.44
C LEU A 154 12.01 -10.43 14.29
N ASP A 155 13.05 -11.22 14.50
CA ASP A 155 13.03 -12.64 14.18
C ASP A 155 11.88 -13.39 14.86
N PRO A 156 11.56 -13.22 16.16
CA PRO A 156 10.43 -13.90 16.78
C PRO A 156 9.07 -13.52 16.17
N ILE A 157 8.91 -12.27 15.74
CA ILE A 157 7.67 -11.80 15.08
C ILE A 157 7.53 -12.46 13.71
N VAL A 158 8.64 -12.51 12.95
CA VAL A 158 8.67 -13.13 11.62
C VAL A 158 8.41 -14.62 11.68
N GLU A 159 8.94 -15.33 12.70
CA GLU A 159 8.66 -16.74 12.93
C GLU A 159 7.16 -17.01 13.21
N GLN A 160 6.51 -16.16 14.00
CA GLN A 160 5.06 -16.23 14.20
C GLN A 160 4.30 -15.96 12.88
N ALA A 161 4.72 -14.97 12.10
CA ALA A 161 4.13 -14.68 10.79
C ALA A 161 4.23 -15.89 9.84
N ILE A 162 5.40 -16.52 9.76
CA ILE A 162 5.63 -17.74 8.96
C ILE A 162 4.70 -18.87 9.42
N SER A 163 4.57 -19.08 10.74
CA SER A 163 3.75 -20.18 11.31
C SER A 163 2.27 -20.11 10.91
N MET A 164 1.78 -18.93 10.56
CA MET A 164 0.40 -18.68 10.16
C MET A 164 0.24 -18.18 8.72
N ASN A 165 1.34 -18.13 7.93
CA ASN A 165 1.37 -17.59 6.57
C ASN A 165 0.85 -16.14 6.50
N VAL A 166 1.20 -15.31 7.46
CA VAL A 166 0.81 -13.90 7.53
C VAL A 166 1.86 -13.05 6.81
N PRO A 167 1.50 -12.24 5.80
CA PRO A 167 2.46 -11.33 5.16
C PRO A 167 2.82 -10.16 6.08
N ILE A 168 4.02 -9.62 5.87
CA ILE A 168 4.57 -8.49 6.64
C ILE A 168 4.77 -7.31 5.71
N LEU A 169 4.13 -6.18 6.00
CA LEU A 169 4.39 -4.89 5.37
C LEU A 169 5.42 -4.13 6.20
N GLN A 170 6.60 -3.94 5.64
CA GLN A 170 7.71 -3.24 6.27
C GLN A 170 7.91 -1.89 5.62
N HIS A 171 7.80 -0.81 6.40
CA HIS A 171 8.19 0.53 5.94
C HIS A 171 9.63 0.56 5.47
N THR A 172 9.89 1.18 4.33
CA THR A 172 11.25 1.42 3.84
C THR A 172 11.37 2.78 3.16
N TRP A 173 12.50 3.46 3.39
CA TRP A 173 12.80 4.68 2.67
C TRP A 173 14.30 4.82 2.43
N ILE A 174 14.68 5.43 1.31
CA ILE A 174 16.04 5.87 1.01
C ILE A 174 15.95 7.37 0.76
N LYS A 175 16.41 8.18 1.71
CA LYS A 175 16.40 9.64 1.64
C LYS A 175 17.75 10.18 1.19
N THR A 176 17.74 11.21 0.35
CA THR A 176 18.96 11.84 -0.15
C THR A 176 19.69 12.67 0.92
N TRP A 177 19.00 13.08 1.97
CA TRP A 177 19.55 13.88 3.06
C TRP A 177 19.86 13.11 4.35
N ALA A 178 19.34 11.99 4.56
CA ALA A 178 19.53 10.97 5.59
C ALA A 178 18.19 10.36 6.02
N ASN A 179 18.19 9.08 6.30
CA ASN A 179 17.07 8.40 6.92
C ASN A 179 16.91 8.82 8.39
N GLN A 180 15.68 8.67 8.93
CA GLN A 180 15.48 8.76 10.37
C GLN A 180 16.24 7.62 11.09
N PRO A 181 16.67 7.78 12.34
CA PRO A 181 17.23 6.68 13.12
C PRO A 181 16.29 5.47 13.09
N GLY A 182 16.82 4.29 12.78
CA GLY A 182 16.05 3.04 12.68
C GLY A 182 15.10 2.92 11.47
N GLU A 183 14.98 3.94 10.63
CA GLU A 183 14.19 3.84 9.41
C GLU A 183 14.84 2.86 8.42
N SER A 184 14.16 1.75 8.20
CA SER A 184 14.65 0.66 7.35
C SER A 184 14.74 1.06 5.88
N THR A 185 15.63 0.40 5.17
CA THR A 185 15.81 0.52 3.72
C THR A 185 15.50 -0.82 3.04
N PRO A 186 15.36 -0.87 1.70
CA PRO A 186 15.28 -2.14 0.97
C PRO A 186 16.47 -3.08 1.22
N TYR A 187 17.66 -2.58 1.59
CA TYR A 187 18.78 -3.42 2.00
C TYR A 187 18.48 -4.20 3.28
N ASP A 188 17.89 -3.53 4.29
CA ASP A 188 17.50 -4.16 5.56
C ASP A 188 16.43 -5.24 5.33
N VAL A 189 15.46 -4.96 4.42
CA VAL A 189 14.44 -5.94 4.02
C VAL A 189 15.08 -7.17 3.36
N VAL A 190 16.08 -6.99 2.51
CA VAL A 190 16.79 -8.11 1.87
C VAL A 190 17.55 -8.96 2.91
N GLU A 191 18.15 -8.33 3.92
CA GLU A 191 18.81 -9.06 5.02
C GLU A 191 17.81 -9.86 5.83
N LEU A 192 16.68 -9.27 6.23
CA LEU A 192 15.59 -9.95 6.92
C LEU A 192 15.06 -11.14 6.10
N ALA A 193 14.78 -10.91 4.82
CA ALA A 193 14.23 -11.91 3.92
C ALA A 193 15.17 -13.11 3.68
N LYS A 194 16.49 -12.87 3.67
CA LYS A 194 17.50 -13.93 3.58
C LYS A 194 17.56 -14.79 4.85
N ARG A 195 17.40 -14.18 6.03
CA ARG A 195 17.34 -14.94 7.30
C ARG A 195 16.04 -15.76 7.39
N HIS A 196 14.95 -15.26 6.77
CA HIS A 196 13.63 -15.89 6.83
C HIS A 196 13.08 -16.17 5.42
N PRO A 197 13.61 -17.16 4.69
CA PRO A 197 13.25 -17.39 3.28
C PRO A 197 11.79 -17.81 3.07
N ASN A 198 11.10 -18.24 4.12
CA ASN A 198 9.68 -18.62 4.10
C ASN A 198 8.72 -17.46 4.45
N ALA A 199 9.23 -16.29 4.83
CA ALA A 199 8.42 -15.12 5.09
C ALA A 199 8.01 -14.44 3.78
N ASN A 200 6.78 -13.92 3.71
CA ASN A 200 6.34 -13.03 2.65
C ASN A 200 6.48 -11.58 3.14
N ILE A 201 7.45 -10.84 2.60
CA ILE A 201 7.76 -9.48 3.05
C ILE A 201 7.42 -8.49 1.94
N ILE A 202 6.57 -7.52 2.25
CA ILE A 202 6.21 -6.42 1.38
C ILE A 202 7.10 -5.23 1.72
N CYS A 203 7.92 -4.82 0.77
CA CYS A 203 8.84 -3.70 0.88
C CYS A 203 8.05 -2.39 0.68
N GLY A 204 7.58 -1.78 1.75
CA GLY A 204 6.78 -0.57 1.74
C GLY A 204 7.44 0.54 0.94
N HIS A 205 6.66 1.22 0.09
CA HIS A 205 7.10 2.30 -0.81
C HIS A 205 8.20 1.90 -1.80
N THR A 206 8.59 0.63 -1.85
CA THR A 206 9.76 0.14 -2.61
C THR A 206 11.00 1.02 -2.37
N GLY A 207 11.14 1.54 -1.11
CA GLY A 207 12.26 2.37 -0.68
C GLY A 207 12.15 3.85 -1.04
N GLY A 208 11.01 4.35 -1.50
CA GLY A 208 10.83 5.76 -1.90
C GLY A 208 11.60 6.13 -3.17
N THR A 209 12.90 5.95 -3.20
CA THR A 209 13.75 5.96 -4.41
C THR A 209 13.58 4.62 -5.12
N TRP A 210 12.44 4.44 -5.75
CA TRP A 210 11.91 3.16 -6.21
C TRP A 210 12.80 2.44 -7.24
N GLU A 211 13.50 3.17 -8.13
CA GLU A 211 14.42 2.54 -9.09
C GLU A 211 15.55 1.79 -8.38
N LEU A 212 16.07 2.37 -7.32
CA LEU A 212 17.09 1.73 -6.50
C LEU A 212 16.49 0.59 -5.69
N GLY A 213 15.32 0.81 -5.09
CA GLY A 213 14.59 -0.20 -4.32
C GLY A 213 14.32 -1.46 -5.14
N ILE A 214 13.79 -1.33 -6.37
CA ILE A 214 13.56 -2.45 -7.29
C ILE A 214 14.84 -3.24 -7.53
N ARG A 215 15.96 -2.56 -7.82
CA ARG A 215 17.25 -3.22 -8.09
C ARG A 215 17.77 -3.98 -6.88
N ILE A 216 17.57 -3.44 -5.67
CA ILE A 216 18.03 -4.06 -4.42
C ILE A 216 17.25 -5.36 -4.17
N ILE A 217 15.91 -5.32 -4.26
CA ILE A 217 15.06 -6.48 -3.92
C ILE A 217 14.97 -7.52 -5.03
N ARG A 218 15.50 -7.25 -6.24
CA ARG A 218 15.31 -8.07 -7.45
C ARG A 218 15.65 -9.54 -7.24
N ALA A 219 16.78 -9.83 -6.62
CA ALA A 219 17.26 -11.19 -6.43
C ALA A 219 16.53 -11.96 -5.30
N THR A 220 15.81 -11.27 -4.40
CA THR A 220 15.22 -11.84 -3.19
C THR A 220 13.75 -12.16 -3.44
N LYS A 221 13.44 -13.44 -3.73
CA LYS A 221 12.16 -13.89 -4.30
C LYS A 221 10.95 -13.80 -3.34
N ASN A 222 11.17 -13.78 -2.05
CA ASN A 222 10.15 -13.64 -1.01
C ASN A 222 9.92 -12.17 -0.58
N VAL A 223 10.45 -11.21 -1.36
CA VAL A 223 10.19 -9.77 -1.18
C VAL A 223 9.33 -9.27 -2.34
N TYR A 224 8.28 -8.54 -2.01
CA TYR A 224 7.31 -7.93 -2.92
C TYR A 224 7.48 -6.41 -2.93
N ALA A 225 7.42 -5.79 -4.10
CA ALA A 225 7.44 -4.34 -4.24
C ALA A 225 6.06 -3.76 -3.97
N ASP A 226 5.95 -2.84 -3.01
CA ASP A 226 4.76 -2.02 -2.78
C ASP A 226 4.85 -0.72 -3.56
N LEU A 227 3.83 -0.40 -4.33
CA LEU A 227 3.75 0.83 -5.12
C LEU A 227 3.27 2.07 -4.33
N ALA A 228 2.93 1.90 -3.04
CA ALA A 228 2.36 2.94 -2.21
C ALA A 228 3.33 4.11 -1.96
N GLY A 229 2.80 5.26 -1.66
CA GLY A 229 3.49 6.40 -1.05
C GLY A 229 4.49 7.15 -1.90
N SER A 230 5.16 6.51 -2.85
CA SER A 230 6.09 7.16 -3.78
C SER A 230 5.34 8.05 -4.77
N ASP A 231 5.99 9.10 -5.25
CA ASP A 231 5.40 9.98 -6.26
C ASP A 231 4.99 9.18 -7.51
N PRO A 232 3.84 9.52 -8.14
CA PRO A 232 3.37 8.84 -9.33
C PRO A 232 4.20 9.24 -10.56
N THR A 233 5.42 8.72 -10.64
CA THR A 233 6.32 8.94 -11.78
C THR A 233 6.11 7.89 -12.86
N SER A 234 6.26 8.31 -14.12
CA SER A 234 6.19 7.41 -15.28
C SER A 234 7.29 6.35 -15.21
N GLY A 235 6.96 5.12 -15.58
CA GLY A 235 7.91 4.01 -15.67
C GLY A 235 8.11 3.21 -14.39
N PHE A 236 7.55 3.62 -13.25
CA PHE A 236 7.69 2.88 -11.99
C PHE A 236 7.09 1.48 -12.08
N THR A 237 5.83 1.39 -12.45
CA THR A 237 5.12 0.10 -12.54
C THR A 237 5.72 -0.78 -13.63
N GLU A 238 6.04 -0.21 -14.79
CA GLU A 238 6.67 -0.91 -15.91
C GLU A 238 8.03 -1.48 -15.54
N MET A 239 8.88 -0.69 -14.84
CA MET A 239 10.17 -1.17 -14.36
C MET A 239 9.99 -2.27 -13.31
N ALA A 240 9.07 -2.11 -12.36
CA ALA A 240 8.80 -3.13 -11.36
C ALA A 240 8.39 -4.46 -12.00
N VAL A 241 7.49 -4.43 -12.96
CA VAL A 241 7.04 -5.63 -13.70
C VAL A 241 8.20 -6.25 -14.48
N ARG A 242 8.97 -5.45 -15.20
CA ARG A 242 10.12 -5.93 -16.01
C ARG A 242 11.20 -6.60 -15.17
N GLU A 243 11.53 -6.02 -14.00
CA GLU A 243 12.65 -6.47 -13.16
C GLU A 243 12.26 -7.56 -12.15
N LEU A 244 11.01 -7.56 -11.69
CA LEU A 244 10.55 -8.46 -10.61
C LEU A 244 9.58 -9.55 -11.10
N GLY A 245 8.85 -9.28 -12.19
CA GLY A 245 7.63 -10.00 -12.58
C GLY A 245 6.40 -9.41 -11.91
N ALA A 246 5.26 -9.38 -12.62
CA ALA A 246 4.02 -8.79 -12.11
C ALA A 246 3.52 -9.45 -10.82
N GLU A 247 3.81 -10.72 -10.62
CA GLU A 247 3.45 -11.52 -9.44
C GLU A 247 4.14 -11.07 -8.15
N ARG A 248 5.17 -10.22 -8.25
CA ARG A 248 5.90 -9.65 -7.11
C ARG A 248 5.67 -8.15 -6.91
N VAL A 249 4.70 -7.57 -7.61
CA VAL A 249 4.33 -6.16 -7.48
C VAL A 249 2.94 -6.06 -6.86
N ILE A 250 2.77 -5.21 -5.85
CA ILE A 250 1.54 -5.07 -5.08
C ILE A 250 1.10 -3.61 -5.11
N TYR A 251 -0.19 -3.39 -5.37
CA TYR A 251 -0.81 -2.08 -5.25
C TYR A 251 -1.06 -1.76 -3.78
N GLY A 252 -0.53 -0.62 -3.35
CA GLY A 252 -0.86 0.07 -2.13
C GLY A 252 -1.05 1.55 -2.42
N SER A 253 -1.86 2.24 -1.63
CA SER A 253 -2.09 3.67 -1.81
C SER A 253 -1.34 4.55 -0.83
N ASP A 254 -1.09 4.08 0.38
CA ASP A 254 -0.68 4.92 1.50
C ASP A 254 -1.71 6.04 1.78
N VAL A 255 -2.99 5.71 1.61
CA VAL A 255 -4.08 6.63 1.91
C VAL A 255 -4.08 7.00 3.39
N GLY A 256 -4.38 8.24 3.69
CA GLY A 256 -4.10 8.90 4.95
C GLY A 256 -3.02 9.96 4.75
N GLY A 257 -1.95 9.62 4.02
CA GLY A 257 -0.91 10.53 3.55
C GLY A 257 -0.96 10.82 2.04
N ARG A 258 -1.67 10.01 1.26
CA ARG A 258 -1.74 10.10 -0.22
C ARG A 258 -3.17 9.98 -0.74
N SER A 259 -3.36 10.32 -2.01
CA SER A 259 -4.66 10.22 -2.70
C SER A 259 -4.81 8.84 -3.35
N PHE A 260 -5.91 8.15 -3.12
CA PHE A 260 -6.25 6.92 -3.85
C PHE A 260 -6.16 7.08 -5.38
N ALA A 261 -6.70 8.19 -5.91
CA ALA A 261 -6.76 8.41 -7.35
C ALA A 261 -5.36 8.48 -7.99
N SER A 262 -4.42 9.20 -7.36
CA SER A 262 -3.06 9.29 -7.86
C SER A 262 -2.32 7.94 -7.79
N GLN A 263 -2.60 7.15 -6.76
CA GLN A 263 -1.92 5.89 -6.54
C GLN A 263 -2.46 4.77 -7.46
N VAL A 264 -3.77 4.65 -7.62
CA VAL A 264 -4.35 3.66 -8.55
C VAL A 264 -3.98 3.96 -10.00
N ALA A 265 -3.84 5.24 -10.35
CA ALA A 265 -3.43 5.66 -11.69
C ALA A 265 -2.04 5.17 -12.08
N LYS A 266 -1.12 4.93 -11.13
CA LYS A 266 0.20 4.31 -11.40
C LYS A 266 0.08 2.96 -12.10
N VAL A 267 -0.95 2.18 -11.76
CA VAL A 267 -1.16 0.85 -12.33
C VAL A 267 -2.06 0.92 -13.56
N LEU A 268 -3.18 1.64 -13.46
CA LEU A 268 -4.13 1.74 -14.58
C LEU A 268 -3.51 2.39 -15.82
N GLY A 269 -2.70 3.45 -15.63
CA GLY A 269 -2.00 4.17 -16.68
C GLY A 269 -0.71 3.51 -17.20
N ALA A 270 -0.23 2.43 -16.56
CA ALA A 270 1.01 1.78 -16.96
C ALA A 270 0.88 1.01 -18.26
N GLU A 271 1.94 1.01 -19.08
CA GLU A 271 2.06 0.26 -20.33
C GLU A 271 2.44 -1.21 -20.06
N ILE A 272 1.55 -1.94 -19.38
CA ILE A 272 1.64 -3.37 -19.08
C ILE A 272 0.34 -4.08 -19.47
N SER A 273 0.36 -5.41 -19.51
CA SER A 273 -0.84 -6.18 -19.86
C SER A 273 -1.95 -6.06 -18.81
N ASP A 274 -3.21 -6.19 -19.22
CA ASP A 274 -4.34 -6.23 -18.28
C ASP A 274 -4.26 -7.42 -17.31
N GLY A 275 -3.62 -8.51 -17.73
CA GLY A 275 -3.28 -9.63 -16.85
C GLY A 275 -2.37 -9.21 -15.71
N ASP A 276 -1.30 -8.45 -16.00
CA ASP A 276 -0.39 -7.91 -15.00
C ASP A 276 -1.10 -6.91 -14.08
N LYS A 277 -1.93 -6.01 -14.65
CA LYS A 277 -2.74 -5.07 -13.85
C LYS A 277 -3.65 -5.80 -12.87
N LYS A 278 -4.31 -6.90 -13.28
CA LYS A 278 -5.16 -7.72 -12.40
C LYS A 278 -4.38 -8.35 -11.25
N LEU A 279 -3.14 -8.81 -11.52
CA LEU A 279 -2.26 -9.31 -10.46
C LEU A 279 -1.91 -8.22 -9.47
N ILE A 280 -1.44 -7.08 -9.96
CA ILE A 280 -0.95 -5.96 -9.14
C ILE A 280 -2.08 -5.33 -8.33
N LEU A 281 -3.22 -5.04 -8.95
CA LEU A 281 -4.35 -4.34 -8.33
C LEU A 281 -5.07 -5.16 -7.24
N GLY A 282 -4.72 -6.45 -7.06
CA GLY A 282 -5.30 -7.21 -5.94
C GLY A 282 -5.06 -8.72 -6.02
N GLY A 283 -4.76 -9.27 -7.20
CA GLY A 283 -4.51 -10.71 -7.38
C GLY A 283 -3.40 -11.22 -6.47
N ASN A 284 -2.29 -10.49 -6.41
CA ASN A 284 -1.14 -10.85 -5.58
C ASN A 284 -1.47 -10.76 -4.08
N MET A 285 -2.15 -9.69 -3.64
CA MET A 285 -2.51 -9.55 -2.23
C MET A 285 -3.51 -10.62 -1.80
N ARG A 286 -4.53 -10.93 -2.62
CA ARG A 286 -5.44 -12.06 -2.37
C ARG A 286 -4.67 -13.38 -2.24
N ARG A 287 -3.74 -13.66 -3.15
CA ARG A 287 -2.90 -14.87 -3.10
C ARG A 287 -2.08 -14.96 -1.82
N LEU A 288 -1.47 -13.85 -1.39
CA LEU A 288 -0.68 -13.82 -0.14
C LEU A 288 -1.54 -14.01 1.10
N LEU A 289 -2.75 -13.47 1.11
CA LEU A 289 -3.65 -13.57 2.25
C LEU A 289 -4.47 -14.87 2.26
N GLN A 290 -4.58 -15.56 1.14
CA GLN A 290 -5.42 -16.76 1.03
C GLN A 290 -5.21 -17.78 2.14
N PRO A 291 -3.97 -18.17 2.53
CA PRO A 291 -3.78 -19.16 3.58
C PRO A 291 -4.33 -18.71 4.94
N VAL A 292 -4.05 -17.47 5.35
CA VAL A 292 -4.52 -16.94 6.65
C VAL A 292 -6.03 -16.71 6.64
N LEU A 293 -6.61 -16.26 5.53
CA LEU A 293 -8.06 -16.09 5.37
C LEU A 293 -8.79 -17.43 5.48
N GLN A 294 -8.30 -18.47 4.78
CA GLN A 294 -8.85 -19.82 4.88
C GLN A 294 -8.77 -20.37 6.30
N ALA A 295 -7.62 -20.22 6.97
CA ALA A 295 -7.45 -20.68 8.35
C ALA A 295 -8.42 -20.00 9.34
N LYS A 296 -8.86 -18.77 9.01
CA LYS A 296 -9.81 -17.99 9.82
C LYS A 296 -11.27 -18.12 9.37
N GLY A 297 -11.56 -18.82 8.28
CA GLY A 297 -12.91 -18.89 7.69
C GLY A 297 -13.41 -17.55 7.14
N LEU A 298 -12.49 -16.66 6.73
CA LEU A 298 -12.80 -15.37 6.15
C LEU A 298 -12.90 -15.46 4.62
N ALA A 299 -13.76 -14.61 4.00
CA ALA A 299 -13.90 -14.55 2.54
C ALA A 299 -12.65 -13.93 1.87
N SER A 300 -12.29 -14.41 0.66
CA SER A 300 -11.20 -13.88 -0.19
C SER A 300 -11.75 -13.20 -1.44
#